data_7382a1fe5561d7fbb84955e2ccdee421
#
_entry.id   7382a1fe5561d7fbb84955e2ccdee421
#
_cell.length_a   1.000
_cell.length_b   1.000
_cell.length_c   1.000
_cell.angle_alpha   90.00
_cell.angle_beta   90.00
_cell.angle_gamma   90.00
#
_symmetry.space_group_name_H-M   'P 1'
#
loop_
_entity.id
_entity.type
_entity.pdbx_description
1 polymer ?
#
loop_
_entity_poly.entity_id
_entity_poly.type
_entity_poly.pdbx_seq_one_letter_code
_entity_poly.pdbx_strand_id
1 'polypeptide(L)'
;MRLLVFIIFAMLSYNAYAGCDDQPSNEVDWTNCNFVENLDLIGVGLANAKMSGVNLSLANLEKSQLNNSDLSVGNFIFANFSNSNL
;
A
#
# COMPACT_ATOMS: atom_id res chain seq x y z
N MET A 1 -14.85 13.12 2.57
CA MET A 1 -15.50 12.40 2.42
C MET A 1 -15.16 11.16 2.94
N ARG A 2 -14.80 10.39 2.32
CA ARG A 2 -14.55 9.21 2.81
C ARG A 2 -13.86 9.35 4.06
N LEU A 3 -13.30 10.37 4.30
CA LEU A 3 -12.57 10.55 5.42
C LEU A 3 -13.33 10.41 6.62
N LEU A 4 -14.46 10.97 6.67
CA LEU A 4 -15.21 10.88 7.74
C LEU A 4 -15.59 9.56 8.09
N VAL A 5 -16.10 8.94 7.25
CA VAL A 5 -16.57 7.66 7.44
C VAL A 5 -15.48 6.85 7.93
N PHE A 6 -14.35 7.09 7.45
CA PHE A 6 -13.29 6.43 7.76
C PHE A 6 -12.95 6.47 9.14
N ILE A 7 -13.03 7.56 9.73
CA ILE A 7 -12.73 7.63 11.06
C ILE A 7 -13.53 6.78 11.91
N ILE A 8 -14.76 6.77 11.72
CA ILE A 8 -15.64 6.00 12.46
C ILE A 8 -15.26 4.59 12.36
N PHE A 9 -14.95 4.19 11.25
CA PHE A 9 -14.58 2.88 11.12
C PHE A 9 -13.34 2.55 11.73
N ALA A 10 -12.43 3.37 11.67
CA ALA A 10 -11.19 3.13 12.20
C ALA A 10 -11.35 2.70 13.60
N MET A 11 -12.27 3.25 14.25
CA MET A 11 -12.38 2.91 15.54
C MET A 11 -12.78 1.53 15.71
N LEU A 12 -13.53 1.07 14.88
CA LEU A 12 -14.00 -0.24 15.01
C LEU A 12 -13.01 -1.22 14.50
N SER A 13 -12.27 -0.83 13.60
CA SER A 13 -11.43 -1.81 13.04
C SER A 13 -10.09 -1.81 13.53
N TYR A 14 -9.92 -1.24 14.60
CA TYR A 14 -8.67 -1.23 15.09
C TYR A 14 -8.07 -2.54 15.22
N ASN A 15 -8.81 -3.45 15.07
CA ASN A 15 -8.31 -4.72 15.35
C ASN A 15 -7.17 -5.01 14.54
N ALA A 16 -6.84 -5.92 14.36
CA ALA A 16 -5.76 -6.39 13.74
C ALA A 16 -5.63 -6.41 12.32
N TYR A 17 -6.54 -6.02 11.64
CA TYR A 17 -6.42 -6.12 10.25
C TYR A 17 -5.52 -5.13 9.63
N ALA A 18 -4.95 -5.46 8.50
CA ALA A 18 -4.16 -4.54 7.75
C ALA A 18 -5.03 -3.37 7.38
N GLY A 19 -4.44 -2.22 7.17
CA GLY A 19 -5.19 -1.04 6.83
C GLY A 19 -5.29 -0.85 5.34
N CYS A 20 -6.00 -1.70 4.66
CA CYS A 20 -6.11 -1.61 3.21
C CYS A 20 -6.74 -0.31 2.74
N ASP A 21 -7.49 0.35 3.57
CA ASP A 21 -8.09 1.62 3.21
C ASP A 21 -7.24 2.79 3.65
N ASP A 22 -6.11 2.54 4.27
CA ASP A 22 -5.26 3.64 4.73
C ASP A 22 -4.58 4.29 3.57
N GLN A 23 -4.33 5.56 3.68
CA GLN A 23 -3.59 6.27 2.66
C GLN A 23 -2.18 5.74 2.59
N PRO A 24 -1.56 5.77 1.44
CA PRO A 24 -0.18 5.36 1.33
C PRO A 24 0.67 6.23 2.24
N SER A 25 1.48 5.61 3.03
CA SER A 25 2.38 6.34 3.90
C SER A 25 3.48 5.43 4.37
N ASN A 26 4.54 6.01 4.90
CA ASN A 26 5.61 5.21 5.44
C ASN A 26 5.04 4.37 6.57
N GLU A 27 5.50 3.15 6.67
CA GLU A 27 5.08 2.23 7.70
C GLU A 27 3.62 1.76 7.60
N VAL A 28 2.96 2.02 6.51
CA VAL A 28 1.59 1.58 6.36
C VAL A 28 1.54 0.05 6.38
N ASP A 29 0.46 -0.51 6.85
CA ASP A 29 0.32 -1.96 6.92
C ASP A 29 -0.71 -2.37 5.87
N TRP A 30 -0.23 -2.86 4.75
CA TRP A 30 -1.06 -3.33 3.66
C TRP A 30 -0.90 -4.84 3.47
N THR A 31 -0.60 -5.55 4.53
CA THR A 31 -0.39 -6.99 4.48
C THR A 31 -1.61 -7.67 3.90
N ASN A 32 -1.39 -8.48 2.89
CA ASN A 32 -2.42 -9.24 2.21
C ASN A 32 -3.54 -8.40 1.60
N CYS A 33 -3.32 -7.12 1.41
CA CYS A 33 -4.35 -6.29 0.81
C CYS A 33 -4.42 -6.58 -0.69
N ASN A 34 -5.61 -6.60 -1.21
CA ASN A 34 -5.81 -6.91 -2.60
C ASN A 34 -6.31 -5.67 -3.32
N PHE A 35 -5.40 -4.97 -3.97
CA PHE A 35 -5.75 -3.75 -4.68
C PHE A 35 -5.98 -4.13 -6.13
N VAL A 36 -7.21 -4.44 -6.46
CA VAL A 36 -7.52 -4.90 -7.79
C VAL A 36 -7.62 -3.83 -8.84
N GLU A 37 -7.53 -2.60 -8.45
CA GLU A 37 -7.59 -1.54 -9.44
C GLU A 37 -6.20 -1.02 -9.73
N ASN A 38 -6.05 -0.31 -10.82
CA ASN A 38 -4.75 0.21 -11.17
C ASN A 38 -4.44 1.38 -10.26
N LEU A 39 -3.76 1.14 -9.18
CA LEU A 39 -3.47 2.21 -8.24
C LEU A 39 -2.40 3.13 -8.75
N ASP A 40 -2.61 4.41 -8.54
CA ASP A 40 -1.62 5.40 -8.88
C ASP A 40 -0.86 5.75 -7.61
N LEU A 41 0.34 5.22 -7.49
CA LEU A 41 1.16 5.45 -6.32
C LEU A 41 2.45 6.19 -6.69
N ILE A 42 2.37 7.03 -7.72
CA ILE A 42 3.55 7.77 -8.17
C ILE A 42 4.08 8.65 -7.05
N GLY A 43 5.33 8.52 -6.77
CA GLY A 43 6.00 9.40 -5.79
C GLY A 43 5.62 9.20 -4.34
N VAL A 44 4.85 8.15 -4.03
CA VAL A 44 4.41 7.99 -2.65
C VAL A 44 5.48 7.45 -1.74
N GLY A 45 5.42 7.76 -0.49
CA GLY A 45 6.33 7.23 0.50
C GLY A 45 5.77 5.98 1.11
N LEU A 46 6.47 4.88 0.95
CA LEU A 46 6.07 3.61 1.51
C LEU A 46 7.27 2.95 2.20
N ALA A 47 8.16 3.76 2.74
CA ALA A 47 9.34 3.21 3.41
C ALA A 47 8.90 2.45 4.65
N ASN A 48 9.50 1.32 4.89
CA ASN A 48 9.21 0.49 6.05
C ASN A 48 7.76 -0.03 6.07
N ALA A 49 7.11 -0.05 4.93
CA ALA A 49 5.72 -0.50 4.88
C ALA A 49 5.65 -2.03 4.96
N LYS A 50 4.56 -2.53 5.49
CA LYS A 50 4.34 -3.96 5.58
C LYS A 50 3.43 -4.32 4.43
N MET A 51 3.97 -4.94 3.40
CA MET A 51 3.18 -5.28 2.23
C MET A 51 3.33 -6.73 1.81
N SER A 52 3.58 -7.60 2.77
CA SER A 52 3.68 -9.02 2.49
C SER A 52 2.35 -9.50 1.94
N GLY A 53 2.37 -10.20 0.83
CA GLY A 53 1.16 -10.75 0.22
C GLY A 53 0.28 -9.74 -0.47
N VAL A 54 0.74 -8.51 -0.62
CA VAL A 54 -0.09 -7.48 -1.22
C VAL A 54 -0.27 -7.75 -2.72
N ASN A 55 -1.40 -7.42 -3.26
CA ASN A 55 -1.60 -7.49 -4.70
C ASN A 55 -1.61 -6.07 -5.25
N LEU A 56 -0.52 -5.69 -5.91
CA LEU A 56 -0.40 -4.38 -6.53
C LEU A 56 -0.16 -4.54 -8.03
N SER A 57 -0.77 -5.54 -8.63
CA SER A 57 -0.59 -5.76 -10.04
C SER A 57 -1.10 -4.53 -10.79
N LEU A 58 -0.39 -4.14 -11.81
CA LEU A 58 -0.72 -3.00 -12.65
C LEU A 58 -0.62 -1.64 -11.94
N ALA A 59 -0.09 -1.60 -10.74
CA ALA A 59 0.03 -0.34 -10.02
C ALA A 59 1.16 0.50 -10.59
N ASN A 60 1.03 1.78 -10.53
CA ASN A 60 2.09 2.67 -10.95
C ASN A 60 2.83 3.18 -9.72
N LEU A 61 4.03 2.64 -9.49
CA LEU A 61 4.84 3.01 -8.34
C LEU A 61 6.07 3.82 -8.76
N GLU A 62 5.97 4.50 -9.87
CA GLU A 62 7.06 5.30 -10.36
C GLU A 62 7.52 6.30 -9.33
N LYS A 63 8.79 6.42 -9.10
CA LYS A 63 9.37 7.37 -8.19
C LYS A 63 8.96 7.18 -6.72
N SER A 64 8.42 6.03 -6.38
CA SER A 64 7.98 5.81 -5.01
C SER A 64 9.16 5.43 -4.11
N GLN A 65 8.99 5.56 -2.82
CA GLN A 65 10.02 5.23 -1.84
C GLN A 65 9.59 3.95 -1.15
N LEU A 66 10.27 2.86 -1.46
CA LEU A 66 9.93 1.56 -0.88
C LEU A 66 11.05 0.97 -0.05
N ASN A 67 12.00 1.75 0.33
CA ASN A 67 13.13 1.23 1.07
C ASN A 67 12.70 0.59 2.38
N ASN A 68 13.26 -0.53 2.68
CA ASN A 68 12.99 -1.30 3.89
C ASN A 68 11.55 -1.81 4.00
N SER A 69 10.79 -1.82 2.90
CA SER A 69 9.44 -2.35 2.98
C SER A 69 9.47 -3.85 2.78
N ASP A 70 8.45 -4.54 3.27
CA ASP A 70 8.35 -6.00 3.15
C ASP A 70 7.45 -6.29 1.96
N LEU A 71 8.04 -6.67 0.84
CA LEU A 71 7.29 -6.95 -0.36
C LEU A 71 7.20 -8.45 -0.63
N SER A 72 7.46 -9.27 0.35
CA SER A 72 7.53 -10.71 0.16
C SER A 72 6.17 -11.25 -0.29
N VAL A 73 6.22 -12.26 -1.11
CA VAL A 73 5.06 -12.92 -1.71
C VAL A 73 4.03 -11.99 -2.32
N GLY A 74 4.43 -10.79 -2.69
CA GLY A 74 3.49 -9.86 -3.30
C GLY A 74 3.31 -10.13 -4.77
N ASN A 75 2.20 -9.66 -5.32
CA ASN A 75 1.94 -9.76 -6.73
C ASN A 75 2.12 -8.38 -7.34
N PHE A 76 3.17 -8.21 -8.14
CA PHE A 76 3.46 -6.92 -8.76
C PHE A 76 3.48 -7.05 -10.27
N ILE A 77 2.69 -7.96 -10.82
CA ILE A 77 2.68 -8.18 -12.26
C ILE A 77 2.33 -6.90 -12.99
N PHE A 78 3.17 -6.51 -13.91
CA PHE A 78 2.99 -5.29 -14.69
C PHE A 78 3.00 -4.00 -13.86
N ALA A 79 3.50 -4.05 -12.64
CA ALA A 79 3.64 -2.82 -11.86
C ALA A 79 4.81 -2.03 -12.40
N ASN A 80 4.72 -0.72 -12.34
CA ASN A 80 5.77 0.15 -12.82
C ASN A 80 6.58 0.68 -11.64
N PHE A 81 7.83 0.27 -11.54
CA PHE A 81 8.70 0.71 -10.46
C PHE A 81 9.79 1.65 -10.97
N SER A 82 9.59 2.32 -12.08
CA SER A 82 10.63 3.16 -12.65
C SER A 82 11.08 4.22 -11.65
N ASN A 83 12.37 4.36 -11.52
CA ASN A 83 12.94 5.36 -10.64
C ASN A 83 12.48 5.28 -9.19
N SER A 84 11.99 4.14 -8.76
CA SER A 84 11.61 4.00 -7.38
C SER A 84 12.81 3.56 -6.55
N ASN A 85 12.72 3.77 -5.27
CA ASN A 85 13.79 3.41 -4.35
C ASN A 85 13.35 2.14 -3.63
N LEU A 86 14.00 1.03 -3.93
CA LEU A 86 13.61 -0.24 -3.32
C LEU A 86 14.52 -0.66 -2.17
#